data_ae2902d8c3816a3a420aaea447ceeb91
#
_entry.id   ae2902d8c3816a3a420aaea447ceeb91
#
_cell.length_a   1.000
_cell.length_b   1.000
_cell.length_c   1.000
_cell.angle_alpha   90.00
_cell.angle_beta   90.00
_cell.angle_gamma   90.00
#
_symmetry.space_group_name_H-M   'P 1'
#
loop_
_entity.id
_entity.type
_entity.pdbx_description
1 polymer ?
#
loop_
_entity_poly.entity_id
_entity_poly.type
_entity_poly.pdbx_seq_one_letter_code
_entity_poly.pdbx_strand_id
1 'polypeptide(L)'
;MIKRYKENEIEELAQILKNDGVISVPTDTVYGICARINSVKAYNNLVAIKNRPNTKLFPIMCADKEQIERIAIIDEKTRKLIEILMPGPITLILNKRSEISDYINNGSTTIAVRMATSKVLEELIQKIGSPIFMTSANKSGESVCTTLEEIEEKCPTLDGMLEGKVSFNQASTILDCTSNKIRIIRNGPISLERILEIIGS
;
A
#
# COMPACT_ATOMS: atom_id res chain seq x y z
N MET A 1 -20.37 -6.36 -14.55
CA MET A 1 -20.38 -5.17 -13.69
C MET A 1 -19.85 -5.57 -12.33
N ILE A 2 -18.80 -4.93 -11.83
CA ILE A 2 -18.18 -5.21 -10.54
C ILE A 2 -19.06 -4.62 -9.43
N LYS A 3 -19.29 -5.37 -8.34
CA LYS A 3 -20.09 -4.85 -7.23
C LYS A 3 -19.37 -3.69 -6.55
N ARG A 4 -20.09 -2.58 -6.35
CA ARG A 4 -19.64 -1.40 -5.61
C ARG A 4 -20.18 -1.50 -4.17
N TYR A 5 -19.32 -1.17 -3.22
CA TYR A 5 -19.57 -1.26 -1.79
C TYR A 5 -19.45 0.11 -1.14
N LYS A 6 -20.29 0.40 -0.18
CA LYS A 6 -20.21 1.59 0.67
C LYS A 6 -19.35 1.31 1.91
N GLU A 7 -18.97 2.35 2.62
CA GLU A 7 -18.15 2.25 3.83
C GLU A 7 -18.77 1.36 4.91
N ASN A 8 -20.10 1.31 5.01
CA ASN A 8 -20.80 0.45 5.97
C ASN A 8 -20.85 -1.04 5.55
N GLU A 9 -20.38 -1.38 4.35
CA GLU A 9 -20.29 -2.76 3.83
C GLU A 9 -18.84 -3.28 3.87
N ILE A 10 -18.01 -2.75 4.76
CA ILE A 10 -16.58 -3.08 4.86
C ILE A 10 -16.33 -4.54 5.23
N GLU A 11 -17.27 -5.18 5.92
CA GLU A 11 -17.17 -6.60 6.30
C GLU A 11 -17.17 -7.51 5.06
N GLU A 12 -18.01 -7.24 4.09
CA GLU A 12 -18.06 -7.99 2.82
C GLU A 12 -16.76 -7.84 2.03
N LEU A 13 -16.19 -6.62 1.99
CA LEU A 13 -14.89 -6.39 1.37
C LEU A 13 -13.77 -7.12 2.11
N ALA A 14 -13.81 -7.16 3.45
CA ALA A 14 -12.86 -7.93 4.24
C ALA A 14 -12.95 -9.44 3.93
N GLN A 15 -14.16 -9.98 3.73
CA GLN A 15 -14.34 -11.37 3.34
C GLN A 15 -13.80 -11.66 1.93
N ILE A 16 -13.99 -10.75 0.98
CA ILE A 16 -13.39 -10.88 -0.35
C ILE A 16 -11.87 -11.00 -0.24
N LEU A 17 -11.22 -10.10 0.51
CA LEU A 17 -9.77 -10.13 0.72
C LEU A 17 -9.30 -11.39 1.47
N LYS A 18 -10.04 -11.85 2.50
CA LYS A 18 -9.77 -13.10 3.22
C LYS A 18 -9.86 -14.33 2.31
N ASN A 19 -10.66 -14.27 1.25
CA ASN A 19 -10.82 -15.32 0.26
C ASN A 19 -9.90 -15.14 -0.97
N ASP A 20 -8.79 -14.40 -0.82
CA ASP A 20 -7.80 -14.16 -1.87
C ASP A 20 -8.27 -13.27 -3.03
N GLY A 21 -9.39 -12.58 -2.85
CA GLY A 21 -9.89 -11.63 -3.83
C GLY A 21 -9.04 -10.34 -3.88
N VAL A 22 -9.28 -9.57 -4.94
CA VAL A 22 -8.62 -8.29 -5.20
C VAL A 22 -9.70 -7.22 -5.36
N ILE A 23 -9.57 -6.13 -4.62
CA ILE A 23 -10.55 -5.05 -4.65
C ILE A 23 -9.90 -3.71 -4.97
N SER A 24 -10.70 -2.74 -5.41
CA SER A 24 -10.29 -1.35 -5.49
C SER A 24 -10.79 -0.56 -4.29
N VAL A 25 -9.97 0.36 -3.79
CA VAL A 25 -10.25 1.25 -2.66
C VAL A 25 -9.80 2.68 -2.94
N PRO A 26 -10.51 3.70 -2.44
CA PRO A 26 -10.01 5.07 -2.46
C PRO A 26 -8.85 5.24 -1.47
N THR A 27 -7.84 6.04 -1.84
CA THR A 27 -6.76 6.47 -0.95
C THR A 27 -6.67 8.00 -0.91
N ASP A 28 -5.77 8.52 -0.10
CA ASP A 28 -5.47 9.95 -0.01
C ASP A 28 -4.88 10.54 -1.31
N THR A 29 -4.45 9.69 -2.23
CA THR A 29 -3.82 10.12 -3.49
C THR A 29 -4.67 9.75 -4.70
N VAL A 30 -4.87 8.46 -4.94
CA VAL A 30 -5.56 7.89 -6.10
C VAL A 30 -6.34 6.65 -5.68
N TYR A 31 -7.19 6.11 -6.56
CA TYR A 31 -7.73 4.77 -6.33
C TYR A 31 -6.59 3.74 -6.34
N GLY A 32 -6.62 2.86 -5.35
CA GLY A 32 -5.71 1.73 -5.23
C GLY A 32 -6.37 0.41 -5.56
N ILE A 33 -5.57 -0.56 -5.98
CA ILE A 33 -5.96 -1.97 -6.05
C ILE A 33 -5.17 -2.69 -4.97
N CYS A 34 -5.86 -3.53 -4.19
CA CYS A 34 -5.24 -4.20 -3.05
C CYS A 34 -5.62 -5.68 -2.95
N ALA A 35 -4.72 -6.44 -2.31
CA ALA A 35 -4.87 -7.86 -1.95
C ALA A 35 -4.12 -8.14 -0.65
N ARG A 36 -4.52 -9.14 0.13
CA ARG A 36 -3.80 -9.50 1.37
C ARG A 36 -2.39 -10.02 1.09
N ILE A 37 -1.42 -9.71 1.97
CA ILE A 37 -0.01 -10.12 1.73
C ILE A 37 0.29 -11.57 2.08
N ASN A 38 -0.50 -12.21 2.93
CA ASN A 38 -0.25 -13.56 3.45
C ASN A 38 -0.84 -14.69 2.58
N SER A 39 -0.99 -14.44 1.27
CA SER A 39 -1.47 -15.43 0.30
C SER A 39 -0.79 -15.29 -1.05
N VAL A 40 -0.13 -16.35 -1.49
CA VAL A 40 0.46 -16.45 -2.83
C VAL A 40 -0.61 -16.33 -3.91
N LYS A 41 -1.81 -16.88 -3.66
CA LYS A 41 -2.94 -16.79 -4.60
C LYS A 41 -3.41 -15.36 -4.77
N ALA A 42 -3.58 -14.61 -3.66
CA ALA A 42 -3.95 -13.20 -3.70
C ALA A 42 -2.89 -12.36 -4.43
N TYR A 43 -1.59 -12.63 -4.18
CA TYR A 43 -0.49 -12.00 -4.91
C TYR A 43 -0.58 -12.25 -6.42
N ASN A 44 -0.77 -13.51 -6.84
CA ASN A 44 -0.86 -13.86 -8.25
C ASN A 44 -2.08 -13.23 -8.93
N ASN A 45 -3.23 -13.17 -8.26
CA ASN A 45 -4.42 -12.48 -8.75
C ASN A 45 -4.13 -10.98 -8.97
N LEU A 46 -3.48 -10.33 -8.00
CA LEU A 46 -3.10 -8.92 -8.13
C LEU A 46 -2.10 -8.69 -9.28
N VAL A 47 -1.10 -9.55 -9.44
CA VAL A 47 -0.13 -9.49 -10.55
C VAL A 47 -0.85 -9.61 -11.90
N ALA A 48 -1.79 -10.55 -12.03
CA ALA A 48 -2.56 -10.77 -13.26
C ALA A 48 -3.42 -9.55 -13.62
N ILE A 49 -4.19 -9.00 -12.66
CA ILE A 49 -5.03 -7.81 -12.87
C ILE A 49 -4.18 -6.61 -13.30
N LYS A 50 -3.04 -6.43 -12.63
CA LYS A 50 -2.14 -5.31 -12.85
C LYS A 50 -1.30 -5.46 -14.14
N ASN A 51 -1.22 -6.66 -14.71
CA ASN A 51 -0.25 -7.00 -15.75
C ASN A 51 1.16 -6.51 -15.37
N ARG A 52 1.58 -6.85 -14.12
CA ARG A 52 2.78 -6.26 -13.52
C ARG A 52 4.01 -7.11 -13.80
N PRO A 53 5.08 -6.54 -14.36
CA PRO A 53 6.37 -7.24 -14.46
C PRO A 53 6.89 -7.65 -13.08
N ASN A 54 7.43 -8.86 -12.95
CA ASN A 54 7.99 -9.37 -11.69
C ASN A 54 9.13 -8.51 -11.11
N THR A 55 9.74 -7.66 -11.92
CA THR A 55 10.79 -6.72 -11.48
C THR A 55 10.27 -5.53 -10.67
N LYS A 56 8.95 -5.27 -10.70
CA LYS A 56 8.32 -4.15 -9.97
C LYS A 56 7.59 -4.67 -8.73
N LEU A 57 8.14 -4.42 -7.55
CA LEU A 57 7.55 -4.79 -6.26
C LEU A 57 6.27 -3.99 -5.96
N PHE A 58 5.37 -4.57 -5.16
CA PHE A 58 4.21 -3.88 -4.63
C PHE A 58 4.57 -3.22 -3.28
N PRO A 59 4.20 -1.95 -3.06
CA PRO A 59 4.18 -1.40 -1.72
C PRO A 59 3.19 -2.16 -0.82
N ILE A 60 3.51 -2.21 0.47
CA ILE A 60 2.67 -2.82 1.49
C ILE A 60 2.03 -1.70 2.31
N MET A 61 0.71 -1.76 2.48
CA MET A 61 -0.03 -0.86 3.34
C MET A 61 -0.41 -1.56 4.63
N CYS A 62 -0.07 -0.93 5.75
CA CYS A 62 -0.32 -1.39 7.11
C CYS A 62 -1.43 -0.55 7.75
N ALA A 63 -2.18 -1.13 8.70
CA ALA A 63 -3.14 -0.40 9.51
C ALA A 63 -2.44 0.52 10.53
N ASP A 64 -1.37 0.02 11.13
CA ASP A 64 -0.68 0.62 12.27
C ASP A 64 0.83 0.35 12.23
N LYS A 65 1.56 0.94 13.19
CA LYS A 65 3.01 0.75 13.31
C LYS A 65 3.39 -0.66 13.74
N GLU A 66 2.55 -1.33 14.51
CA GLU A 66 2.76 -2.70 14.96
C GLU A 66 2.80 -3.66 13.77
N GLN A 67 1.95 -3.44 12.78
CA GLN A 67 2.00 -4.20 11.53
C GLN A 67 3.30 -3.93 10.75
N ILE A 68 3.79 -2.69 10.73
CA ILE A 68 5.08 -2.37 10.11
C ILE A 68 6.22 -3.09 10.83
N GLU A 69 6.24 -3.05 12.17
CA GLU A 69 7.27 -3.70 13.00
C GLU A 69 7.29 -5.22 12.83
N ARG A 70 6.17 -5.85 12.52
CA ARG A 70 6.08 -7.30 12.24
C ARG A 70 6.73 -7.71 10.92
N ILE A 71 6.81 -6.80 9.94
CA ILE A 71 7.30 -7.12 8.60
C ILE A 71 8.65 -6.48 8.25
N ALA A 72 9.07 -5.44 9.00
CA ALA A 72 10.29 -4.68 8.74
C ALA A 72 11.17 -4.54 9.97
N ILE A 73 12.46 -4.32 9.72
CA ILE A 73 13.44 -3.95 10.75
C ILE A 73 13.45 -2.42 10.83
N ILE A 74 13.23 -1.88 12.03
CA ILE A 74 13.08 -0.45 12.29
C ILE A 74 14.16 -0.01 13.27
N ASP A 75 15.02 0.92 12.84
CA ASP A 75 15.96 1.62 13.71
C ASP A 75 15.30 2.85 14.37
N GLU A 76 16.01 3.51 15.25
CA GLU A 76 15.49 4.66 16.01
C GLU A 76 15.11 5.84 15.11
N LYS A 77 15.89 6.12 14.05
CA LYS A 77 15.59 7.19 13.09
C LYS A 77 14.32 6.90 12.30
N THR A 78 14.20 5.69 11.82
CA THR A 78 13.01 5.22 11.08
C THR A 78 11.77 5.24 11.99
N ARG A 79 11.92 4.90 13.28
CA ARG A 79 10.83 4.97 14.27
C ARG A 79 10.30 6.40 14.41
N LYS A 80 11.18 7.40 14.56
CA LYS A 80 10.81 8.83 14.59
C LYS A 80 10.04 9.24 13.32
N LEU A 81 10.52 8.81 12.15
CA LEU A 81 9.83 9.12 10.88
C LEU A 81 8.43 8.51 10.82
N ILE A 82 8.26 7.27 11.27
CA ILE A 82 6.95 6.60 11.33
C ILE A 82 6.03 7.36 12.29
N GLU A 83 6.48 7.68 13.50
CA GLU A 83 5.67 8.34 14.53
C GLU A 83 5.22 9.74 14.14
N ILE A 84 6.03 10.47 13.39
CA ILE A 84 5.74 11.88 13.02
C ILE A 84 5.05 12.01 11.66
N LEU A 85 5.37 11.14 10.70
CA LEU A 85 4.93 11.28 9.32
C LEU A 85 3.86 10.27 8.90
N MET A 86 3.55 9.25 9.71
CA MET A 86 2.51 8.27 9.40
C MET A 86 1.39 8.30 10.44
N PRO A 87 0.13 8.18 9.98
CA PRO A 87 -0.30 8.05 8.59
C PRO A 87 -0.09 9.33 7.77
N GLY A 88 0.35 9.19 6.51
CA GLY A 88 0.62 10.35 5.66
C GLY A 88 1.15 9.97 4.26
N PRO A 89 1.44 10.99 3.43
CA PRO A 89 1.86 10.79 2.03
C PRO A 89 3.34 10.40 1.91
N ILE A 90 3.75 9.40 2.69
CA ILE A 90 5.12 8.88 2.74
C ILE A 90 5.14 7.37 2.57
N THR A 91 6.19 6.87 1.92
CA THR A 91 6.51 5.45 1.77
C THR A 91 7.95 5.23 2.20
N LEU A 92 8.19 4.28 3.08
CA LEU A 92 9.53 3.95 3.54
C LEU A 92 9.98 2.62 2.92
N ILE A 93 11.17 2.59 2.35
CA ILE A 93 11.85 1.35 1.97
C ILE A 93 12.67 0.92 3.17
N LEU A 94 12.37 -0.27 3.71
CA LEU A 94 12.95 -0.82 4.94
C LEU A 94 13.55 -2.19 4.68
N ASN A 95 14.48 -2.61 5.52
CA ASN A 95 14.96 -3.98 5.53
C ASN A 95 13.84 -4.92 5.97
N LYS A 96 13.56 -5.94 5.16
CA LYS A 96 12.57 -6.96 5.42
C LYS A 96 13.02 -7.87 6.58
N ARG A 97 12.11 -8.28 7.45
CA ARG A 97 12.39 -9.35 8.41
C ARG A 97 12.56 -10.69 7.69
N SER A 98 13.46 -11.54 8.19
CA SER A 98 13.76 -12.85 7.59
C SER A 98 12.57 -13.80 7.55
N GLU A 99 11.62 -13.63 8.48
CA GLU A 99 10.42 -14.47 8.61
C GLU A 99 9.37 -14.17 7.52
N ILE A 100 9.52 -13.05 6.82
CA ILE A 100 8.60 -12.65 5.76
C ILE A 100 8.92 -13.37 4.45
N SER A 101 7.92 -14.07 3.93
CA SER A 101 8.05 -14.92 2.74
C SER A 101 8.57 -14.16 1.52
N ASP A 102 9.42 -14.82 0.74
CA ASP A 102 10.10 -14.21 -0.41
C ASP A 102 9.19 -13.82 -1.57
N TYR A 103 8.03 -14.48 -1.73
CA TYR A 103 7.09 -14.11 -2.79
C TYR A 103 6.54 -12.68 -2.63
N ILE A 104 6.50 -12.14 -1.41
CA ILE A 104 5.96 -10.81 -1.11
C ILE A 104 6.74 -9.71 -1.83
N ASN A 105 8.03 -9.93 -2.04
CA ASN A 105 8.94 -8.95 -2.63
C ASN A 105 9.96 -9.58 -3.59
N ASN A 106 9.62 -10.72 -4.21
CA ASN A 106 10.46 -11.44 -5.17
C ASN A 106 11.88 -11.72 -4.64
N GLY A 107 12.01 -12.11 -3.38
CA GLY A 107 13.29 -12.41 -2.76
C GLY A 107 14.17 -11.19 -2.44
N SER A 108 13.66 -9.96 -2.60
CA SER A 108 14.39 -8.76 -2.18
C SER A 108 14.60 -8.75 -0.66
N THR A 109 15.70 -8.19 -0.21
CA THR A 109 15.97 -7.96 1.21
C THR A 109 15.20 -6.77 1.79
N THR A 110 14.50 -6.00 0.94
CA THR A 110 13.80 -4.77 1.32
C THR A 110 12.34 -4.80 0.94
N ILE A 111 11.52 -4.05 1.66
CA ILE A 111 10.10 -3.83 1.39
C ILE A 111 9.77 -2.35 1.46
N ALA A 112 8.79 -1.92 0.65
CA ALA A 112 8.24 -0.57 0.71
C ALA A 112 6.95 -0.58 1.54
N VAL A 113 6.88 0.22 2.61
CA VAL A 113 5.74 0.25 3.52
C VAL A 113 5.10 1.63 3.60
N ARG A 114 3.79 1.64 3.79
CA ARG A 114 2.94 2.80 4.03
C ARG A 114 1.95 2.48 5.14
N MET A 115 1.40 3.52 5.81
CA MET A 115 0.26 3.37 6.71
C MET A 115 -1.03 3.87 6.06
N ALA A 116 -2.16 3.25 6.38
CA ALA A 116 -3.48 3.66 5.92
C ALA A 116 -3.80 5.10 6.38
N THR A 117 -4.32 5.92 5.47
CA THR A 117 -4.59 7.34 5.72
C THR A 117 -6.07 7.65 5.98
N SER A 118 -6.96 6.66 5.80
CA SER A 118 -8.38 6.76 6.13
C SER A 118 -8.79 5.69 7.14
N LYS A 119 -9.74 6.03 8.02
CA LYS A 119 -10.28 5.07 9.01
C LYS A 119 -10.86 3.83 8.36
N VAL A 120 -11.57 3.99 7.26
CA VAL A 120 -12.18 2.86 6.53
C VAL A 120 -11.11 1.88 6.04
N LEU A 121 -10.02 2.38 5.50
CA LEU A 121 -8.92 1.55 5.02
C LEU A 121 -8.14 0.91 6.18
N GLU A 122 -7.95 1.63 7.28
CA GLU A 122 -7.37 1.10 8.51
C GLU A 122 -8.23 -0.04 9.06
N GLU A 123 -9.53 0.17 9.23
CA GLU A 123 -10.47 -0.85 9.71
C GLU A 123 -10.52 -2.08 8.80
N LEU A 124 -10.50 -1.88 7.47
CA LEU A 124 -10.44 -2.97 6.51
C LEU A 124 -9.21 -3.84 6.73
N ILE A 125 -8.01 -3.22 6.86
CA ILE A 125 -6.77 -3.93 7.09
C ILE A 125 -6.77 -4.65 8.45
N GLN A 126 -7.31 -4.01 9.48
CA GLN A 126 -7.47 -4.63 10.80
C GLN A 126 -8.42 -5.84 10.76
N LYS A 127 -9.55 -5.74 10.07
CA LYS A 127 -10.54 -6.83 9.91
C LYS A 127 -9.97 -8.06 9.20
N ILE A 128 -9.10 -7.88 8.21
CA ILE A 128 -8.42 -9.01 7.55
C ILE A 128 -7.25 -9.57 8.37
N GLY A 129 -6.78 -8.86 9.39
CA GLY A 129 -5.74 -9.30 10.32
C GLY A 129 -4.33 -9.34 9.72
N SER A 130 -4.11 -8.73 8.56
CA SER A 130 -2.81 -8.66 7.91
C SER A 130 -2.67 -7.39 7.06
N PRO A 131 -1.44 -6.89 6.83
CA PRO A 131 -1.19 -5.87 5.82
C PRO A 131 -1.67 -6.29 4.44
N ILE A 132 -1.78 -5.34 3.53
CA ILE A 132 -2.19 -5.56 2.15
C ILE A 132 -1.12 -5.06 1.16
N PHE A 133 -0.99 -5.74 0.03
CA PHE A 133 -0.39 -5.12 -1.14
C PHE A 133 -1.26 -3.96 -1.58
N MET A 134 -0.65 -2.82 -1.94
CA MET A 134 -1.35 -1.64 -2.42
C MET A 134 -0.64 -1.05 -3.63
N THR A 135 -1.37 -0.84 -4.70
CA THR A 135 -0.86 -0.19 -5.92
C THR A 135 -1.96 0.65 -6.56
N SER A 136 -1.60 1.63 -7.39
CA SER A 136 -2.59 2.44 -8.13
C SER A 136 -3.51 1.59 -9.00
N ALA A 137 -4.77 2.02 -9.14
CA ALA A 137 -5.77 1.36 -9.99
C ALA A 137 -5.53 1.71 -11.47
N ASN A 138 -4.74 0.87 -12.14
CA ASN A 138 -4.42 0.92 -13.56
C ASN A 138 -3.65 -0.34 -13.95
N LYS A 139 -3.54 -0.66 -15.22
CA LYS A 139 -2.52 -1.62 -15.70
C LYS A 139 -1.14 -0.99 -15.61
N SER A 140 -0.10 -1.81 -15.45
CA SER A 140 1.28 -1.32 -15.32
C SER A 140 1.71 -0.51 -16.54
N GLY A 141 2.12 0.74 -16.28
CA GLY A 141 2.58 1.65 -17.35
C GLY A 141 1.48 2.54 -17.94
N GLU A 142 0.22 2.29 -17.63
CA GLU A 142 -0.89 3.15 -18.06
C GLU A 142 -1.16 4.29 -17.06
N SER A 143 -1.98 5.27 -17.46
CA SER A 143 -2.48 6.32 -16.58
C SER A 143 -3.36 5.74 -15.47
N VAL A 144 -3.29 6.34 -14.30
CA VAL A 144 -4.11 5.96 -13.13
C VAL A 144 -5.58 6.27 -13.42
N CYS A 145 -6.47 5.35 -13.04
CA CYS A 145 -7.92 5.57 -13.13
C CYS A 145 -8.36 6.65 -12.13
N THR A 146 -9.25 7.49 -12.57
CA THR A 146 -9.79 8.63 -11.81
C THR A 146 -11.22 8.40 -11.35
N THR A 147 -11.92 7.44 -11.98
CA THR A 147 -13.30 7.08 -11.64
C THR A 147 -13.46 5.57 -11.47
N LEU A 148 -14.55 5.16 -10.85
CA LEU A 148 -14.88 3.74 -10.69
C LEU A 148 -15.22 3.09 -12.05
N GLU A 149 -15.80 3.86 -12.97
CA GLU A 149 -16.10 3.42 -14.34
C GLU A 149 -14.82 3.07 -15.11
N GLU A 150 -13.79 3.92 -15.03
CA GLU A 150 -12.47 3.64 -15.62
C GLU A 150 -11.81 2.40 -15.00
N ILE A 151 -11.98 2.19 -13.68
CA ILE A 151 -11.47 1.01 -13.00
C ILE A 151 -12.18 -0.24 -13.49
N GLU A 152 -13.50 -0.20 -13.62
CA GLU A 152 -14.31 -1.32 -14.09
C GLU A 152 -13.94 -1.70 -15.53
N GLU A 153 -13.64 -0.72 -16.37
CA GLU A 153 -13.19 -0.93 -17.76
C GLU A 153 -11.78 -1.54 -17.82
N LYS A 154 -10.81 -0.95 -17.10
CA LYS A 154 -9.39 -1.35 -17.19
C LYS A 154 -9.03 -2.56 -16.35
N CYS A 155 -9.79 -2.81 -15.28
CA CYS A 155 -9.56 -3.89 -14.32
C CYS A 155 -10.84 -4.73 -14.10
N PRO A 156 -11.43 -5.31 -15.17
CA PRO A 156 -12.77 -5.93 -15.13
C PRO A 156 -12.86 -7.20 -14.26
N THR A 157 -11.74 -7.72 -13.80
CA THR A 157 -11.64 -8.96 -13.00
C THR A 157 -11.47 -8.69 -11.50
N LEU A 158 -11.69 -7.45 -11.04
CA LEU A 158 -11.76 -7.13 -9.62
C LEU A 158 -12.99 -7.79 -8.98
N ASP A 159 -12.84 -8.23 -7.73
CA ASP A 159 -13.90 -8.88 -6.96
C ASP A 159 -14.83 -7.88 -6.25
N GLY A 160 -14.45 -6.61 -6.19
CA GLY A 160 -15.25 -5.54 -5.61
C GLY A 160 -14.56 -4.18 -5.67
N MET A 161 -15.33 -3.13 -5.47
CA MET A 161 -14.83 -1.75 -5.43
C MET A 161 -15.49 -1.00 -4.26
N LEU A 162 -14.66 -0.38 -3.41
CA LEU A 162 -15.14 0.54 -2.37
C LEU A 162 -15.40 1.92 -2.99
N GLU A 163 -16.62 2.43 -2.80
CA GLU A 163 -16.95 3.81 -3.15
C GLU A 163 -16.24 4.79 -2.22
N GLY A 164 -15.85 5.95 -2.73
CA GLY A 164 -15.26 7.01 -1.94
C GLY A 164 -14.60 8.08 -2.79
N LYS A 165 -14.08 9.09 -2.11
CA LYS A 165 -13.39 10.21 -2.74
C LYS A 165 -11.89 10.01 -2.71
N VAL A 166 -11.23 10.40 -3.78
CA VAL A 166 -9.77 10.48 -3.89
C VAL A 166 -9.38 11.95 -4.09
N SER A 167 -8.23 12.33 -3.55
CA SER A 167 -7.81 13.73 -3.57
C SER A 167 -6.99 14.10 -4.82
N PHE A 168 -6.56 13.11 -5.63
CA PHE A 168 -5.65 13.28 -6.80
C PHE A 168 -4.43 14.13 -6.48
N ASN A 169 -3.95 14.03 -5.26
CA ASN A 169 -2.76 14.74 -4.82
C ASN A 169 -1.50 14.09 -5.39
N GLN A 170 -0.39 14.77 -5.20
CA GLN A 170 0.92 14.27 -5.60
C GLN A 170 1.19 12.88 -4.98
N ALA A 171 1.86 12.01 -5.73
CA ALA A 171 2.30 10.71 -5.24
C ALA A 171 3.22 10.85 -4.01
N SER A 172 3.15 9.86 -3.08
CA SER A 172 3.90 9.91 -1.81
C SER A 172 5.40 10.14 -2.00
N THR A 173 6.03 10.82 -1.05
CA THR A 173 7.49 10.85 -0.91
C THR A 173 7.97 9.43 -0.62
N ILE A 174 9.04 8.95 -1.29
CA ILE A 174 9.65 7.64 -1.02
C ILE A 174 11.05 7.84 -0.45
N LEU A 175 11.26 7.29 0.74
CA LEU A 175 12.55 7.29 1.43
C LEU A 175 13.14 5.88 1.47
N ASP A 176 14.41 5.77 1.17
CA ASP A 176 15.22 4.59 1.45
C ASP A 176 15.84 4.75 2.84
N CYS A 177 15.39 3.92 3.79
CA CYS A 177 15.83 3.84 5.17
C CYS A 177 16.57 2.53 5.46
N THR A 178 17.12 1.87 4.44
CA THR A 178 17.81 0.56 4.59
C THR A 178 19.22 0.69 5.15
N SER A 179 19.75 1.90 5.27
CA SER A 179 21.08 2.21 5.79
C SER A 179 21.03 3.41 6.73
N ASN A 180 22.14 3.67 7.42
CA ASN A 180 22.27 4.84 8.31
C ASN A 180 22.08 6.20 7.58
N LYS A 181 22.24 6.22 6.26
CA LYS A 181 22.04 7.42 5.43
C LYS A 181 20.71 7.30 4.69
N ILE A 182 19.71 8.07 5.13
CA ILE A 182 18.40 8.16 4.49
C ILE A 182 18.54 8.85 3.13
N ARG A 183 17.89 8.31 2.10
CA ARG A 183 17.89 8.84 0.73
C ARG A 183 16.47 9.03 0.22
N ILE A 184 16.21 10.15 -0.45
CA ILE A 184 14.96 10.34 -1.19
C ILE A 184 15.08 9.61 -2.53
N ILE A 185 14.18 8.65 -2.74
CA ILE A 185 14.05 7.91 -4.00
C ILE A 185 13.04 8.59 -4.93
N ARG A 186 12.02 9.21 -4.35
CA ARG A 186 11.02 10.01 -5.07
C ARG A 186 10.58 11.19 -4.23
N ASN A 187 10.63 12.38 -4.84
CA ASN A 187 10.05 13.57 -4.23
C ASN A 187 8.52 13.48 -4.26
N GLY A 188 7.90 13.92 -3.18
CA GLY A 188 6.47 13.99 -2.97
C GLY A 188 6.12 15.13 -2.03
N PRO A 189 4.98 15.09 -1.33
CA PRO A 189 4.53 16.17 -0.46
C PRO A 189 5.44 16.46 0.75
N ILE A 190 6.21 15.47 1.21
CA ILE A 190 7.13 15.65 2.35
C ILE A 190 8.49 16.06 1.82
N SER A 191 8.96 17.26 2.23
CA SER A 191 10.23 17.82 1.78
C SER A 191 11.46 17.22 2.49
N LEU A 192 12.64 17.36 1.88
CA LEU A 192 13.90 16.92 2.48
C LEU A 192 14.20 17.66 3.79
N GLU A 193 13.92 18.95 3.83
CA GLU A 193 14.14 19.80 5.03
C GLU A 193 13.34 19.22 6.20
N ARG A 194 12.07 18.90 5.97
CA ARG A 194 11.20 18.34 7.02
C ARG A 194 11.71 16.99 7.52
N ILE A 195 12.23 16.15 6.62
CA ILE A 195 12.81 14.84 6.98
C ILE A 195 14.07 15.05 7.83
N LEU A 196 14.96 15.96 7.43
CA LEU A 196 16.20 16.25 8.15
C LEU A 196 15.94 16.83 9.54
N GLU A 197 14.94 17.69 9.70
CA GLU A 197 14.50 18.18 11.01
C GLU A 197 14.13 17.04 11.97
N ILE A 198 13.36 16.07 11.47
CA ILE A 198 12.87 14.95 12.29
C ILE A 198 14.02 14.03 12.73
N ILE A 199 14.94 13.71 11.83
CA ILE A 199 16.04 12.78 12.14
C ILE A 199 17.21 13.46 12.86
N GLY A 200 17.33 14.77 12.78
CA GLY A 200 18.37 15.56 13.46
C GLY A 200 17.99 15.98 14.88
N SER A 201 16.72 15.84 15.24
CA SER A 201 16.18 16.03 16.60
C SER A 201 16.24 14.70 17.38
#